data_913b6e3c4f6c982f4e68967f738f64a6
#
_entry.id   913b6e3c4f6c982f4e68967f738f64a6
#
_cell.length_a   1.000
_cell.length_b   1.000
_cell.length_c   1.000
_cell.angle_alpha   90.00
_cell.angle_beta   90.00
_cell.angle_gamma   90.00
#
_symmetry.space_group_name_H-M   'P 1'
#
loop_
_entity.id
_entity.type
_entity.pdbx_description
1 polymer ?
#
loop_
_entity_poly.entity_id
_entity_poly.type
_entity_poly.pdbx_seq_one_letter_code
_entity_poly.pdbx_strand_id
1 'polypeptide(L)'
;LKHKNYFIVSLCQDGSIWDSELDLNRVVTPCGDLRRMQCEDGKHTELYPVKEIYPDLLVEMEALVKGEIPESELHLPVCPQCGKPLAFNHVETENYVEDGYLSQWSLYKKWLQGTLNRELCVLELGVGMAYPTVIRWPFEKTTYINNKAYMYRVHHSLYQITEEIAGKAEGICQNPADFLKELSKQY
;
A
#
# COMPACT_ATOMS: atom_id res chain seq x y z
N LEU A 1 -8.41 -2.94 -15.48
CA LEU A 1 -7.64 -4.14 -15.12
C LEU A 1 -8.42 -5.47 -15.19
N LYS A 2 -9.77 -5.43 -15.33
CA LYS A 2 -10.68 -6.63 -15.26
C LYS A 2 -10.26 -7.82 -16.14
N HIS A 3 -9.56 -7.58 -17.25
CA HIS A 3 -9.14 -8.63 -18.19
C HIS A 3 -7.61 -8.82 -18.26
N LYS A 4 -6.89 -8.29 -17.29
CA LYS A 4 -5.42 -8.37 -17.25
C LYS A 4 -4.95 -9.29 -16.13
N ASN A 5 -3.82 -9.96 -16.34
CA ASN A 5 -3.12 -10.65 -15.27
C ASN A 5 -2.22 -9.64 -14.55
N TYR A 6 -2.66 -9.14 -13.42
CA TYR A 6 -1.99 -8.07 -12.68
C TYR A 6 -1.76 -8.44 -11.21
N PHE A 7 -0.91 -7.69 -10.55
CA PHE A 7 -0.80 -7.61 -9.10
C PHE A 7 -0.51 -6.17 -8.69
N ILE A 8 -1.05 -5.74 -7.56
CA ILE A 8 -0.88 -4.38 -7.04
C ILE A 8 -0.13 -4.45 -5.70
N VAL A 9 0.92 -3.65 -5.60
CA VAL A 9 1.62 -3.36 -4.34
C VAL A 9 1.33 -1.90 -3.99
N SER A 10 0.60 -1.65 -2.92
CA SER A 10 0.23 -0.30 -2.50
C SER A 10 0.95 0.11 -1.22
N LEU A 11 1.47 1.33 -1.21
CA LEU A 11 2.02 1.99 0.00
C LEU A 11 1.02 2.94 0.65
N CYS A 12 -0.19 3.09 0.07
CA CYS A 12 -1.23 3.93 0.63
C CYS A 12 -1.76 3.30 1.92
N GLN A 13 -1.74 4.07 3.00
CA GLN A 13 -2.13 3.62 4.34
C GLN A 13 -3.60 3.91 4.66
N ASP A 14 -4.30 4.70 3.83
CA ASP A 14 -5.69 5.09 4.04
C ASP A 14 -6.71 3.91 3.95
N GLY A 15 -6.30 2.80 3.36
CA GLY A 15 -7.15 1.63 3.18
C GLY A 15 -8.13 1.70 2.00
N SER A 16 -8.22 2.81 1.27
CA SER A 16 -9.19 3.02 0.19
C SER A 16 -9.10 1.98 -0.93
N ILE A 17 -7.93 1.39 -1.17
CA ILE A 17 -7.74 0.35 -2.19
C ILE A 17 -8.61 -0.89 -1.92
N TRP A 18 -8.94 -1.16 -0.68
CA TRP A 18 -9.73 -2.32 -0.26
C TRP A 18 -11.23 -2.14 -0.48
N ASP A 19 -11.69 -0.90 -0.67
CA ASP A 19 -13.08 -0.57 -1.03
C ASP A 19 -13.27 -0.46 -2.55
N SER A 20 -12.21 -0.77 -3.33
CA SER A 20 -12.25 -0.73 -4.80
C SER A 20 -12.87 -2.00 -5.39
N GLU A 21 -13.29 -1.93 -6.66
CA GLU A 21 -13.77 -3.10 -7.44
C GLU A 21 -12.64 -4.02 -7.95
N LEU A 22 -11.43 -3.91 -7.42
CA LEU A 22 -10.30 -4.74 -7.79
C LEU A 22 -10.43 -6.16 -7.19
N ASP A 23 -9.75 -7.14 -7.80
CA ASP A 23 -9.58 -8.45 -7.16
C ASP A 23 -8.61 -8.31 -5.97
N LEU A 24 -9.17 -8.30 -4.77
CA LEU A 24 -8.41 -8.09 -3.53
C LEU A 24 -7.38 -9.19 -3.23
N ASN A 25 -7.50 -10.37 -3.86
CA ASN A 25 -6.46 -11.40 -3.80
C ASN A 25 -5.20 -11.01 -4.59
N ARG A 26 -5.28 -9.93 -5.37
CA ARG A 26 -4.18 -9.38 -6.18
C ARG A 26 -3.71 -8.02 -5.67
N VAL A 27 -3.94 -7.74 -4.40
CA VAL A 27 -3.53 -6.51 -3.72
C VAL A 27 -2.74 -6.86 -2.48
N VAL A 28 -1.62 -6.17 -2.26
CA VAL A 28 -0.86 -6.23 -1.01
C VAL A 28 -0.47 -4.83 -0.54
N THR A 29 -0.59 -4.59 0.77
CA THR A 29 -0.24 -3.33 1.45
C THR A 29 0.88 -3.60 2.47
N PRO A 30 2.15 -3.70 2.04
CA PRO A 30 3.25 -4.12 2.92
C PRO A 30 3.61 -3.08 4.00
N CYS A 31 3.14 -1.84 3.85
CA CYS A 31 3.27 -0.80 4.87
C CYS A 31 2.09 -0.76 5.86
N GLY A 32 1.17 -1.72 5.77
CA GLY A 32 -0.05 -1.73 6.57
C GLY A 32 -1.06 -0.67 6.11
N ASP A 33 -2.11 -0.52 6.88
CA ASP A 33 -3.15 0.49 6.64
C ASP A 33 -4.01 0.74 7.91
N LEU A 34 -4.83 1.81 7.86
CA LEU A 34 -5.65 2.25 8.98
C LEU A 34 -6.90 1.39 9.26
N ARG A 35 -7.10 0.27 8.54
CA ARG A 35 -8.26 -0.63 8.75
C ARG A 35 -8.07 -1.58 9.92
N ARG A 36 -6.85 -1.74 10.41
CA ARG A 36 -6.51 -2.67 11.49
C ARG A 36 -5.68 -2.00 12.55
N MET A 37 -5.86 -2.47 13.77
CA MET A 37 -5.06 -2.07 14.91
C MET A 37 -4.26 -3.26 15.45
N GLN A 38 -3.17 -2.97 16.11
CA GLN A 38 -2.26 -3.91 16.77
C GLN A 38 -1.99 -3.49 18.22
N CYS A 39 -1.55 -4.42 19.06
CA CYS A 39 -1.08 -4.09 20.39
C CYS A 39 0.26 -3.36 20.33
N GLU A 40 0.39 -2.23 21.02
CA GLU A 40 1.64 -1.46 21.09
C GLU A 40 2.78 -2.23 21.76
N ASP A 41 2.47 -3.18 22.65
CA ASP A 41 3.49 -3.94 23.42
C ASP A 41 4.35 -4.88 22.55
N GLY A 42 3.94 -5.16 21.31
CA GLY A 42 4.64 -6.08 20.40
C GLY A 42 4.64 -7.56 20.81
N LYS A 43 4.05 -7.90 21.97
CA LYS A 43 3.96 -9.28 22.47
C LYS A 43 2.77 -10.04 21.89
N HIS A 44 1.79 -9.31 21.39
CA HIS A 44 0.56 -9.84 20.83
C HIS A 44 0.50 -9.43 19.37
N THR A 45 0.53 -10.42 18.47
CA THR A 45 0.54 -10.20 17.01
C THR A 45 -0.84 -10.26 16.37
N GLU A 46 -1.89 -10.42 17.16
CA GLU A 46 -3.26 -10.40 16.69
C GLU A 46 -3.62 -9.00 16.18
N LEU A 47 -4.27 -8.97 15.01
CA LEU A 47 -4.74 -7.75 14.38
C LEU A 47 -6.25 -7.61 14.53
N TYR A 48 -6.67 -6.45 14.95
CA TYR A 48 -8.08 -6.15 15.23
C TYR A 48 -8.62 -5.22 14.14
N PRO A 49 -9.69 -5.62 13.42
CA PRO A 49 -10.37 -4.72 12.48
C PRO A 49 -10.91 -3.49 13.20
N VAL A 50 -10.58 -2.29 12.69
CA VAL A 50 -11.03 -1.02 13.29
C VAL A 50 -12.54 -0.96 13.40
N LYS A 51 -13.28 -1.42 12.37
CA LYS A 51 -14.76 -1.44 12.36
C LYS A 51 -15.35 -2.26 13.49
N GLU A 52 -14.60 -3.21 14.07
CA GLU A 52 -15.06 -4.08 15.16
C GLU A 52 -14.60 -3.56 16.52
N ILE A 53 -13.34 -3.14 16.62
CA ILE A 53 -12.76 -2.73 17.90
C ILE A 53 -13.00 -1.26 18.24
N TYR A 54 -13.23 -0.43 17.23
CA TYR A 54 -13.49 1.00 17.38
C TYR A 54 -14.53 1.48 16.34
N PRO A 55 -15.79 1.03 16.42
CA PRO A 55 -16.81 1.33 15.41
C PRO A 55 -17.13 2.83 15.30
N ASP A 56 -16.99 3.58 16.40
CA ASP A 56 -17.31 5.01 16.45
C ASP A 56 -16.13 5.92 16.09
N LEU A 57 -14.97 5.37 15.68
CA LEU A 57 -13.74 6.12 15.37
C LEU A 57 -14.00 7.34 14.47
N LEU A 58 -14.70 7.16 13.36
CA LEU A 58 -14.91 8.24 12.40
C LEU A 58 -15.78 9.36 13.01
N VAL A 59 -16.79 8.99 13.78
CA VAL A 59 -17.70 9.96 14.45
C VAL A 59 -16.93 10.77 15.49
N GLU A 60 -16.13 10.11 16.32
CA GLU A 60 -15.33 10.77 17.35
C GLU A 60 -14.24 11.64 16.73
N MET A 61 -13.58 11.17 15.68
CA MET A 61 -12.56 11.95 14.96
C MET A 61 -13.15 13.19 14.27
N GLU A 62 -14.33 13.09 13.68
CA GLU A 62 -15.03 14.25 13.13
C GLU A 62 -15.40 15.26 14.21
N ALA A 63 -15.94 14.80 15.35
CA ALA A 63 -16.27 15.65 16.48
C ALA A 63 -15.02 16.35 17.06
N LEU A 64 -13.90 15.62 17.17
CA LEU A 64 -12.62 16.18 17.61
C LEU A 64 -12.13 17.28 16.66
N VAL A 65 -12.13 17.03 15.35
CA VAL A 65 -11.70 18.02 14.33
C VAL A 65 -12.58 19.27 14.33
N LYS A 66 -13.87 19.12 14.60
CA LYS A 66 -14.81 20.25 14.74
C LYS A 66 -14.67 20.97 16.10
N GLY A 67 -13.92 20.44 17.05
CA GLY A 67 -13.78 20.96 18.40
C GLY A 67 -15.01 20.73 19.29
N GLU A 68 -15.85 19.79 18.93
CA GLU A 68 -17.07 19.42 19.68
C GLU A 68 -16.74 18.56 20.91
N ILE A 69 -15.67 17.79 20.85
CA ILE A 69 -15.12 17.02 21.98
C ILE A 69 -13.62 17.28 22.14
N PRO A 70 -13.06 17.25 23.35
CA PRO A 70 -11.64 17.28 23.61
C PRO A 70 -11.01 15.90 23.37
N GLU A 71 -9.70 15.85 23.15
CA GLU A 71 -8.94 14.59 22.94
C GLU A 71 -9.11 13.60 24.12
N SER A 72 -9.30 14.12 25.35
CA SER A 72 -9.50 13.31 26.56
C SER A 72 -10.82 12.50 26.57
N GLU A 73 -11.75 12.81 25.70
CA GLU A 73 -13.02 12.11 25.54
C GLU A 73 -12.99 11.04 24.46
N LEU A 74 -11.88 10.86 23.75
CA LEU A 74 -11.71 9.76 22.79
C LEU A 74 -11.68 8.40 23.49
N HIS A 75 -12.49 7.47 23.01
CA HIS A 75 -12.57 6.09 23.53
C HIS A 75 -11.51 5.19 22.86
N LEU A 76 -10.23 5.49 23.10
CA LEU A 76 -9.13 4.74 22.49
C LEU A 76 -9.19 3.25 22.90
N PRO A 77 -9.21 2.32 21.92
CA PRO A 77 -9.34 0.91 22.21
C PRO A 77 -8.08 0.35 22.87
N VAL A 78 -8.29 -0.68 23.69
CA VAL A 78 -7.22 -1.40 24.38
C VAL A 78 -7.13 -2.85 23.93
N CYS A 79 -5.93 -3.41 24.01
CA CYS A 79 -5.68 -4.80 23.64
C CYS A 79 -6.49 -5.74 24.56
N PRO A 80 -7.35 -6.61 24.01
CA PRO A 80 -8.14 -7.55 24.80
C PRO A 80 -7.30 -8.54 25.62
N GLN A 81 -6.04 -8.76 25.24
CA GLN A 81 -5.15 -9.72 25.91
C GLN A 81 -4.40 -9.12 27.09
N CYS A 82 -4.04 -7.83 27.06
CA CYS A 82 -3.18 -7.23 28.08
C CYS A 82 -3.64 -5.86 28.60
N GLY A 83 -4.71 -5.28 28.03
CA GLY A 83 -5.24 -3.98 28.43
C GLY A 83 -4.37 -2.77 28.03
N LYS A 84 -3.27 -2.97 27.28
CA LYS A 84 -2.47 -1.86 26.76
C LYS A 84 -3.14 -1.21 25.53
N PRO A 85 -2.79 0.03 25.20
CA PRO A 85 -3.33 0.70 24.03
C PRO A 85 -3.16 -0.11 22.74
N LEU A 86 -4.10 0.05 21.82
CA LEU A 86 -3.99 -0.37 20.45
C LEU A 86 -3.55 0.81 19.59
N ALA A 87 -2.64 0.56 18.65
CA ALA A 87 -2.22 1.49 17.61
C ALA A 87 -2.63 0.98 16.23
N PHE A 88 -2.71 1.86 15.23
CA PHE A 88 -2.93 1.44 13.86
C PHE A 88 -1.79 0.54 13.36
N ASN A 89 -2.15 -0.51 12.62
CA ASN A 89 -1.17 -1.43 12.04
C ASN A 89 -0.60 -0.86 10.75
N HIS A 90 0.44 -0.04 10.89
CA HIS A 90 1.21 0.50 9.77
C HIS A 90 2.71 0.58 10.12
N VAL A 91 3.54 0.69 9.11
CA VAL A 91 5.00 0.55 9.18
C VAL A 91 5.69 1.56 10.12
N GLU A 92 5.08 2.68 10.44
CA GLU A 92 5.61 3.70 11.35
C GLU A 92 5.25 3.41 12.82
N THR A 93 4.36 2.44 13.06
CA THR A 93 3.99 2.02 14.41
C THR A 93 5.11 1.19 15.00
N GLU A 94 5.50 1.48 16.23
CA GLU A 94 6.47 0.67 16.96
C GLU A 94 6.00 -0.79 17.05
N ASN A 95 6.94 -1.73 16.90
CA ASN A 95 6.63 -3.17 16.85
C ASN A 95 5.63 -3.57 15.77
N TYR A 96 5.70 -2.95 14.59
CA TYR A 96 4.81 -3.21 13.46
C TYR A 96 4.63 -4.71 13.20
N VAL A 97 3.38 -5.18 13.22
CA VAL A 97 3.01 -6.57 12.99
C VAL A 97 2.83 -6.82 11.50
N GLU A 98 3.76 -7.55 10.89
CA GLU A 98 3.79 -7.84 9.46
C GLU A 98 2.79 -8.92 9.01
N ASP A 99 2.27 -9.74 9.94
CA ASP A 99 1.34 -10.83 9.64
C ASP A 99 0.13 -10.38 8.82
N GLY A 100 -0.23 -9.10 8.94
CA GLY A 100 -1.33 -8.48 8.21
C GLY A 100 -1.20 -8.50 6.69
N TYR A 101 0.00 -8.63 6.14
CA TYR A 101 0.22 -8.64 4.68
C TYR A 101 1.01 -9.84 4.16
N LEU A 102 1.63 -10.64 5.01
CA LEU A 102 2.58 -11.70 4.61
C LEU A 102 1.95 -12.75 3.67
N SER A 103 0.67 -13.08 3.85
CA SER A 103 -0.03 -14.02 2.96
C SER A 103 -0.12 -13.48 1.53
N GLN A 104 -0.58 -12.23 1.35
CA GLN A 104 -0.66 -11.54 0.07
C GLN A 104 0.72 -11.28 -0.53
N TRP A 105 1.70 -10.97 0.31
CA TRP A 105 3.09 -10.82 -0.13
C TRP A 105 3.65 -12.11 -0.72
N SER A 106 3.31 -13.25 -0.13
CA SER A 106 3.70 -14.55 -0.65
C SER A 106 3.04 -14.85 -2.00
N LEU A 107 1.75 -14.49 -2.17
CA LEU A 107 1.06 -14.59 -3.46
C LEU A 107 1.69 -13.66 -4.51
N TYR A 108 2.00 -12.42 -4.14
CA TYR A 108 2.71 -11.48 -5.02
C TYR A 108 4.05 -12.05 -5.49
N LYS A 109 4.88 -12.55 -4.58
CA LYS A 109 6.19 -13.13 -4.93
C LYS A 109 6.05 -14.31 -5.89
N LYS A 110 5.08 -15.20 -5.65
CA LYS A 110 4.80 -16.33 -6.53
C LYS A 110 4.33 -15.89 -7.92
N TRP A 111 3.43 -14.89 -7.96
CA TRP A 111 2.95 -14.31 -9.22
C TRP A 111 4.11 -13.66 -9.99
N LEU A 112 4.94 -12.86 -9.32
CA LEU A 112 6.09 -12.18 -9.92
C LEU A 112 7.10 -13.18 -10.49
N GLN A 113 7.41 -14.27 -9.80
CA GLN A 113 8.26 -15.36 -10.32
C GLN A 113 7.68 -15.95 -11.61
N GLY A 114 6.35 -16.07 -11.72
CA GLY A 114 5.67 -16.51 -12.92
C GLY A 114 5.77 -15.58 -14.12
N THR A 115 6.23 -14.33 -13.93
CA THR A 115 6.43 -13.35 -15.01
C THR A 115 7.83 -13.38 -15.64
N LEU A 116 8.76 -14.17 -15.11
CA LEU A 116 10.11 -14.26 -15.66
C LEU A 116 10.09 -14.69 -17.13
N ASN A 117 10.83 -13.96 -17.99
CA ASN A 117 10.87 -14.12 -19.43
C ASN A 117 9.51 -13.97 -20.14
N ARG A 118 8.50 -13.39 -19.48
CA ARG A 118 7.22 -13.00 -20.08
C ARG A 118 7.14 -11.49 -20.23
N GLU A 119 6.27 -11.04 -21.12
CA GLU A 119 5.95 -9.63 -21.24
C GLU A 119 5.33 -9.14 -19.91
N LEU A 120 5.95 -8.11 -19.34
CA LEU A 120 5.56 -7.52 -18.08
C LEU A 120 5.57 -6.00 -18.21
N CYS A 121 4.44 -5.38 -18.00
CA CYS A 121 4.35 -3.95 -17.78
C CYS A 121 4.48 -3.66 -16.28
N VAL A 122 5.51 -2.92 -15.88
CA VAL A 122 5.70 -2.42 -14.52
C VAL A 122 5.22 -0.97 -14.49
N LEU A 123 4.13 -0.70 -13.78
CA LEU A 123 3.56 0.64 -13.67
C LEU A 123 3.72 1.16 -12.24
N GLU A 124 4.57 2.18 -12.09
CA GLU A 124 4.80 2.86 -10.81
C GLU A 124 4.05 4.20 -10.81
N LEU A 125 3.12 4.37 -9.88
CA LEU A 125 2.22 5.51 -9.79
C LEU A 125 2.43 6.26 -8.47
N GLY A 126 3.03 7.44 -8.50
CA GLY A 126 3.17 8.33 -7.35
C GLY A 126 4.07 7.81 -6.23
N VAL A 127 4.92 6.83 -6.49
CA VAL A 127 5.78 6.23 -5.46
C VAL A 127 6.90 7.20 -5.08
N GLY A 128 6.91 7.58 -3.80
CA GLY A 128 7.92 8.45 -3.21
C GLY A 128 9.20 7.71 -2.78
N MET A 129 10.02 8.38 -1.96
CA MET A 129 11.28 7.88 -1.44
C MET A 129 11.23 7.52 0.05
N ALA A 130 10.03 7.48 0.67
CA ALA A 130 9.91 7.10 2.08
C ALA A 130 10.29 5.61 2.30
N TYR A 131 9.79 4.73 1.43
CA TYR A 131 10.06 3.27 1.51
C TYR A 131 10.54 2.72 0.16
N PRO A 132 11.72 3.15 -0.35
CA PRO A 132 12.18 2.80 -1.71
C PRO A 132 12.48 1.30 -1.85
N THR A 133 12.80 0.62 -0.76
CA THR A 133 13.07 -0.82 -0.70
C THR A 133 11.83 -1.68 -0.94
N VAL A 134 10.62 -1.12 -0.81
CA VAL A 134 9.37 -1.87 -0.95
C VAL A 134 8.90 -1.94 -2.41
N ILE A 135 8.96 -0.82 -3.13
CA ILE A 135 8.49 -0.75 -4.53
C ILE A 135 9.62 -0.31 -5.47
N ARG A 136 10.22 0.84 -5.24
CA ARG A 136 11.06 1.52 -6.22
C ARG A 136 12.23 0.67 -6.70
N TRP A 137 13.06 0.23 -5.78
CA TRP A 137 14.23 -0.61 -6.11
C TRP A 137 13.85 -2.03 -6.57
N PRO A 138 12.87 -2.73 -5.94
CA PRO A 138 12.40 -4.01 -6.46
C PRO A 138 11.80 -3.92 -7.88
N PHE A 139 11.10 -2.84 -8.23
CA PHE A 139 10.52 -2.65 -9.55
C PHE A 139 11.59 -2.39 -10.61
N GLU A 140 12.58 -1.53 -10.29
CA GLU A 140 13.76 -1.34 -11.15
C GLU A 140 14.52 -2.65 -11.35
N LYS A 141 14.79 -3.38 -10.27
CA LYS A 141 15.47 -4.69 -10.34
C LYS A 141 14.68 -5.71 -11.16
N THR A 142 13.37 -5.75 -11.01
CA THR A 142 12.49 -6.63 -11.81
C THR A 142 12.57 -6.26 -13.29
N THR A 143 12.52 -4.97 -13.61
CA THR A 143 12.65 -4.46 -14.98
C THR A 143 14.04 -4.77 -15.56
N TYR A 144 15.08 -4.62 -14.77
CA TYR A 144 16.45 -4.92 -15.18
C TYR A 144 16.63 -6.40 -15.53
N ILE A 145 16.17 -7.30 -14.66
CA ILE A 145 16.38 -8.75 -14.80
C ILE A 145 15.48 -9.37 -15.89
N ASN A 146 14.23 -8.93 -16.02
CA ASN A 146 13.32 -9.49 -17.01
C ASN A 146 13.49 -8.77 -18.36
N ASN A 147 14.08 -9.47 -19.33
CA ASN A 147 14.36 -8.91 -20.66
C ASN A 147 13.10 -8.51 -21.45
N LYS A 148 11.93 -8.96 -21.05
CA LYS A 148 10.64 -8.62 -21.68
C LYS A 148 9.81 -7.67 -20.82
N ALA A 149 10.38 -7.12 -19.74
CA ALA A 149 9.71 -6.11 -18.94
C ALA A 149 9.94 -4.72 -19.53
N TYR A 150 8.90 -3.88 -19.38
CA TYR A 150 8.99 -2.44 -19.63
C TYR A 150 8.34 -1.70 -18.47
N MET A 151 8.96 -0.62 -18.00
CA MET A 151 8.53 0.13 -16.83
C MET A 151 8.05 1.53 -17.22
N TYR A 152 6.93 1.94 -16.64
CA TYR A 152 6.47 3.34 -16.64
C TYR A 152 6.49 3.85 -15.20
N ARG A 153 7.18 4.97 -14.98
CA ARG A 153 7.22 5.67 -13.69
C ARG A 153 6.52 7.01 -13.81
N VAL A 154 5.36 7.14 -13.23
CA VAL A 154 4.55 8.36 -13.27
C VAL A 154 4.65 9.07 -11.93
N HIS A 155 5.25 10.24 -11.91
CA HIS A 155 5.36 11.06 -10.70
C HIS A 155 5.60 12.52 -11.09
N HIS A 156 5.01 13.47 -10.37
CA HIS A 156 5.15 14.90 -10.68
C HIS A 156 6.59 15.45 -10.54
N SER A 157 7.45 14.81 -9.72
CA SER A 157 8.83 15.24 -9.49
C SER A 157 9.87 14.10 -9.49
N LEU A 158 9.49 12.88 -9.05
CA LEU A 158 10.41 11.74 -8.89
C LEU A 158 10.25 10.72 -10.02
N TYR A 159 10.11 11.18 -11.26
CA TYR A 159 9.88 10.34 -12.45
C TYR A 159 11.15 9.83 -13.11
N GLN A 160 12.34 10.26 -12.68
CA GLN A 160 13.62 9.92 -13.30
C GLN A 160 13.85 8.40 -13.29
N ILE A 161 14.44 7.91 -14.37
CA ILE A 161 14.80 6.52 -14.59
C ILE A 161 16.31 6.36 -14.42
N THR A 162 16.75 5.27 -13.82
CA THR A 162 18.17 4.93 -13.69
C THR A 162 18.77 4.49 -15.03
N GLU A 163 20.07 4.70 -15.20
CA GLU A 163 20.78 4.38 -16.47
C GLU A 163 20.67 2.89 -16.81
N GLU A 164 20.66 2.01 -15.80
CA GLU A 164 20.63 0.56 -15.99
C GLU A 164 19.37 0.05 -16.69
N ILE A 165 18.26 0.80 -16.59
CA ILE A 165 16.98 0.42 -17.22
C ILE A 165 16.48 1.44 -18.24
N ALA A 166 17.28 2.44 -18.60
CA ALA A 166 16.90 3.53 -19.52
C ALA A 166 16.37 3.02 -20.88
N GLY A 167 16.87 1.88 -21.38
CA GLY A 167 16.39 1.26 -22.63
C GLY A 167 15.06 0.49 -22.48
N LYS A 168 14.54 0.32 -21.27
CA LYS A 168 13.35 -0.49 -20.94
C LYS A 168 12.39 0.23 -19.98
N ALA A 169 12.52 1.55 -19.86
CA ALA A 169 11.69 2.31 -18.94
C ALA A 169 11.47 3.73 -19.47
N GLU A 170 10.35 4.31 -19.06
CA GLU A 170 9.98 5.69 -19.36
C GLU A 170 9.54 6.39 -18.07
N GLY A 171 10.09 7.59 -17.83
CA GLY A 171 9.69 8.48 -16.75
C GLY A 171 8.71 9.54 -17.25
N ILE A 172 7.55 9.62 -16.62
CA ILE A 172 6.45 10.54 -16.99
C ILE A 172 6.27 11.57 -15.88
N CYS A 173 6.59 12.83 -16.21
CA CYS A 173 6.40 13.97 -15.31
C CYS A 173 4.94 14.42 -15.31
N GLN A 174 4.10 13.73 -14.53
CA GLN A 174 2.67 14.01 -14.45
C GLN A 174 2.11 13.61 -13.08
N ASN A 175 0.99 14.20 -12.68
CA ASN A 175 0.22 13.70 -11.54
C ASN A 175 -0.36 12.33 -11.88
N PRO A 176 -0.14 11.28 -11.05
CA PRO A 176 -0.62 9.92 -11.33
C PRO A 176 -2.13 9.79 -11.51
N ALA A 177 -2.93 10.56 -10.77
CA ALA A 177 -4.39 10.53 -10.90
C ALA A 177 -4.84 11.13 -12.24
N ASP A 178 -4.19 12.19 -12.71
CA ASP A 178 -4.50 12.81 -13.99
C ASP A 178 -4.04 11.91 -15.15
N PHE A 179 -2.87 11.28 -15.03
CA PHE A 179 -2.42 10.26 -15.97
C PHE A 179 -3.45 9.13 -16.13
N LEU A 180 -3.97 8.58 -15.03
CA LEU A 180 -4.99 7.53 -15.08
C LEU A 180 -6.31 8.01 -15.68
N LYS A 181 -6.73 9.25 -15.40
CA LYS A 181 -7.94 9.84 -16.00
C LYS A 181 -7.79 10.01 -17.51
N GLU A 182 -6.63 10.43 -17.99
CA GLU A 182 -6.34 10.56 -19.42
C GLU A 182 -6.32 9.19 -20.10
N LEU A 183 -5.65 8.23 -19.49
CA LEU A 183 -5.60 6.86 -20.00
C LEU A 183 -6.99 6.23 -20.09
N SER A 184 -7.87 6.47 -19.11
CA SER A 184 -9.23 5.93 -19.08
C SER A 184 -10.16 6.49 -20.18
N LYS A 185 -9.84 7.66 -20.75
CA LYS A 185 -10.60 8.25 -21.87
C LYS A 185 -10.27 7.61 -23.23
N GLN A 186 -9.18 6.85 -23.30
CA GLN A 186 -8.72 6.22 -24.55
C GLN A 186 -9.28 4.79 -24.73
N TYR A 187 -9.92 4.26 -23.69
CA TYR A 187 -10.51 2.92 -23.65
C TYR A 187 -11.95 2.94 -23.15
#